data_94771cb4da76754759fb7d557b44c740
#
_entry.id   94771cb4da76754759fb7d557b44c740
#
_cell.length_a   1.000
_cell.length_b   1.000
_cell.length_c   1.000
_cell.angle_alpha   90.00
_cell.angle_beta   90.00
_cell.angle_gamma   90.00
#
_symmetry.space_group_name_H-M   'P 1'
#
loop_
_entity.id
_entity.type
_entity.pdbx_description
1 polymer ?
#
loop_
_entity_poly.entity_id
_entity_poly.type
_entity_poly.pdbx_seq_one_letter_code
_entity_poly.pdbx_strand_id
1 'polypeptide(L)'
;MRIAVLSETDSAEPRVAAVPETVKKFKALGADVVVQSGAGLKAGILDAEYEAAGAGIAGSAADAARDADLVLKVRRPSAEELPLFKRGATVVAIMDPYGNEAALTAMAEAGVSGFAMELMPRITRAQVMDVLSSQANLAGYRAVVDGAAEYGRAMPMMMTAAGTVPAARVFVMGVSVAGLQAIATARRLGAVVTATDVRPATKEQVESLGAKFVAVEDDEFKQAETAGGYAKEMSAEYQKKQAELVKGHIAKQDIVITTALIPGRPAPKLVSEEMVASMKPGSVLVDLAVERGGNVAGAKAGAVVTTERGVKIVGHTNVPGRLEIGRASCRERV
;
A
#
# COMPACT_ATOMS: atom_id res chain seq x y z
N MET A 1 -5.95 29.90 -12.23
CA MET A 1 -6.51 28.66 -11.64
C MET A 1 -6.15 28.65 -10.16
N ARG A 2 -7.14 28.52 -9.29
CA ARG A 2 -6.93 28.42 -7.84
C ARG A 2 -6.96 26.97 -7.39
N ILE A 3 -5.91 26.55 -6.69
CA ILE A 3 -5.73 25.17 -6.18
C ILE A 3 -5.81 25.21 -4.66
N ALA A 4 -6.70 24.41 -4.08
CA ALA A 4 -6.78 24.19 -2.65
C ALA A 4 -6.14 22.86 -2.26
N VAL A 5 -5.34 22.86 -1.19
CA VAL A 5 -4.82 21.65 -0.54
C VAL A 5 -5.44 21.58 0.85
N LEU A 6 -6.27 20.56 1.07
CA LEU A 6 -7.01 20.41 2.32
C LEU A 6 -6.33 19.42 3.26
N SER A 7 -6.56 19.59 4.55
CA SER A 7 -6.23 18.60 5.56
C SER A 7 -7.11 17.36 5.39
N GLU A 8 -6.56 16.19 5.64
CA GLU A 8 -7.35 14.95 5.64
C GLU A 8 -8.20 14.86 6.90
N THR A 9 -9.49 14.56 6.71
CA THR A 9 -10.47 14.43 7.81
C THR A 9 -10.35 13.09 8.55
N ASP A 10 -9.84 12.04 7.87
CA ASP A 10 -9.55 10.77 8.52
C ASP A 10 -8.32 10.92 9.44
N SER A 11 -8.50 10.62 10.72
CA SER A 11 -7.41 10.66 11.71
C SER A 11 -6.29 9.67 11.42
N ALA A 12 -6.60 8.58 10.72
CA ALA A 12 -5.64 7.55 10.30
C ALA A 12 -4.89 7.91 9.01
N GLU A 13 -5.21 9.06 8.36
CA GLU A 13 -4.51 9.54 7.17
C GLU A 13 -3.53 10.67 7.55
N PRO A 14 -2.24 10.37 7.69
CA PRO A 14 -1.24 11.40 8.02
C PRO A 14 -0.68 12.12 6.79
N ARG A 15 -0.91 11.60 5.59
CA ARG A 15 -0.35 12.17 4.36
C ARG A 15 -1.10 13.44 3.97
N VAL A 16 -0.45 14.25 3.14
CA VAL A 16 -1.03 15.46 2.52
C VAL A 16 -0.87 15.38 1.00
N ALA A 17 -1.82 15.92 0.26
CA ALA A 17 -1.88 15.77 -1.20
C ALA A 17 -0.81 16.59 -1.95
N ALA A 18 -0.26 17.64 -1.36
CA ALA A 18 0.83 18.41 -1.93
C ALA A 18 1.85 18.80 -0.86
N VAL A 19 3.12 18.81 -1.24
CA VAL A 19 4.25 19.25 -0.40
C VAL A 19 4.79 20.58 -0.94
N PRO A 20 5.61 21.34 -0.18
CA PRO A 20 6.15 22.63 -0.60
C PRO A 20 6.79 22.60 -1.99
N GLU A 21 7.52 21.53 -2.32
CA GLU A 21 8.14 21.37 -3.65
C GLU A 21 7.09 21.27 -4.77
N THR A 22 5.97 20.60 -4.51
CA THR A 22 4.84 20.53 -5.47
C THR A 22 4.16 21.89 -5.61
N VAL A 23 4.02 22.63 -4.51
CA VAL A 23 3.48 23.99 -4.52
C VAL A 23 4.33 24.91 -5.42
N LYS A 24 5.66 24.88 -5.31
CA LYS A 24 6.56 25.63 -6.19
C LYS A 24 6.30 25.34 -7.67
N LYS A 25 6.07 24.06 -8.00
CA LYS A 25 5.78 23.65 -9.38
C LYS A 25 4.43 24.20 -9.88
N PHE A 26 3.40 24.17 -9.04
CA PHE A 26 2.11 24.77 -9.37
C PHE A 26 2.20 26.29 -9.54
N LYS A 27 2.94 26.95 -8.65
CA LYS A 27 3.18 28.40 -8.77
C LYS A 27 3.92 28.75 -10.08
N ALA A 28 4.92 27.96 -10.47
CA ALA A 28 5.64 28.14 -11.73
C ALA A 28 4.73 27.98 -12.97
N LEU A 29 3.64 27.21 -12.85
CA LEU A 29 2.60 27.07 -13.89
C LEU A 29 1.53 28.20 -13.82
N GLY A 30 1.71 29.19 -12.95
CA GLY A 30 0.79 30.32 -12.81
C GLY A 30 -0.46 30.04 -11.96
N ALA A 31 -0.46 28.96 -11.18
CA ALA A 31 -1.57 28.67 -10.27
C ALA A 31 -1.45 29.49 -8.97
N ASP A 32 -2.61 29.88 -8.43
CA ASP A 32 -2.74 30.36 -7.05
C ASP A 32 -2.99 29.18 -6.13
N VAL A 33 -2.11 28.94 -5.15
CA VAL A 33 -2.18 27.76 -4.28
C VAL A 33 -2.47 28.21 -2.85
N VAL A 34 -3.52 27.64 -2.28
CA VAL A 34 -3.94 27.86 -0.89
C VAL A 34 -3.92 26.53 -0.15
N VAL A 35 -3.26 26.49 0.99
CA VAL A 35 -3.16 25.30 1.86
C VAL A 35 -3.94 25.56 3.14
N GLN A 36 -4.76 24.63 3.55
CA GLN A 36 -5.39 24.69 4.87
C GLN A 36 -4.31 24.60 5.97
N SER A 37 -4.38 25.50 6.94
CA SER A 37 -3.47 25.50 8.08
C SER A 37 -3.43 24.13 8.77
N GLY A 38 -2.22 23.65 9.03
CA GLY A 38 -1.98 22.35 9.65
C GLY A 38 -2.15 21.15 8.71
N ALA A 39 -2.49 21.32 7.43
CA ALA A 39 -2.70 20.20 6.50
C ALA A 39 -1.46 19.29 6.38
N GLY A 40 -0.26 19.84 6.45
CA GLY A 40 1.00 19.11 6.40
C GLY A 40 1.52 18.60 7.74
N LEU A 41 0.92 19.00 8.85
CA LEU A 41 1.50 18.78 10.18
C LEU A 41 1.73 17.31 10.53
N LYS A 42 0.76 16.44 10.23
CA LYS A 42 0.89 14.99 10.43
C LYS A 42 1.95 14.34 9.52
N ALA A 43 2.33 15.02 8.44
CA ALA A 43 3.37 14.63 7.51
C ALA A 43 4.72 15.28 7.80
N GLY A 44 4.87 15.96 8.96
CA GLY A 44 6.08 16.64 9.37
C GLY A 44 6.36 17.95 8.63
N ILE A 45 5.36 18.57 7.98
CA ILE A 45 5.51 19.80 7.18
C ILE A 45 4.75 20.93 7.87
N LEU A 46 5.44 22.01 8.17
CA LEU A 46 4.87 23.19 8.82
C LEU A 46 4.27 24.18 7.80
N ASP A 47 3.29 24.97 8.22
CA ASP A 47 2.66 26.01 7.39
C ASP A 47 3.70 27.00 6.82
N ALA A 48 4.72 27.37 7.60
CA ALA A 48 5.80 28.26 7.16
C ALA A 48 6.58 27.72 5.93
N GLU A 49 6.66 26.39 5.78
CA GLU A 49 7.33 25.78 4.62
C GLU A 49 6.49 25.94 3.34
N TYR A 50 5.16 25.88 3.48
CA TYR A 50 4.23 26.16 2.38
C TYR A 50 4.25 27.63 2.00
N GLU A 51 4.27 28.54 2.97
CA GLU A 51 4.41 29.98 2.75
C GLU A 51 5.72 30.31 2.02
N ALA A 52 6.84 29.73 2.46
CA ALA A 52 8.13 29.86 1.78
C ALA A 52 8.14 29.32 0.35
N ALA A 53 7.23 28.36 0.04
CA ALA A 53 7.02 27.85 -1.31
C ALA A 53 6.05 28.71 -2.16
N GLY A 54 5.47 29.77 -1.57
CA GLY A 54 4.57 30.72 -2.23
C GLY A 54 3.10 30.38 -2.15
N ALA A 55 2.69 29.46 -1.26
CA ALA A 55 1.28 29.20 -0.97
C ALA A 55 0.70 30.25 0.00
N GLY A 56 -0.59 30.54 -0.12
CA GLY A 56 -1.35 31.16 0.96
C GLY A 56 -1.79 30.13 1.99
N ILE A 57 -1.85 30.52 3.26
CA ILE A 57 -2.40 29.67 4.33
C ILE A 57 -3.79 30.16 4.70
N ALA A 58 -4.74 29.23 4.75
CA ALA A 58 -6.13 29.49 5.16
C ALA A 58 -6.44 28.82 6.49
N GLY A 59 -7.08 29.53 7.40
CA GLY A 59 -7.36 29.05 8.76
C GLY A 59 -8.42 27.92 8.84
N SER A 60 -9.20 27.71 7.77
CA SER A 60 -10.21 26.67 7.69
C SER A 60 -10.28 25.99 6.34
N ALA A 61 -10.90 24.80 6.28
CA ALA A 61 -11.17 24.11 5.02
C ALA A 61 -12.08 24.95 4.10
N ALA A 62 -13.07 25.64 4.66
CA ALA A 62 -13.97 26.51 3.94
C ALA A 62 -13.24 27.69 3.28
N ASP A 63 -12.30 28.32 3.99
CA ASP A 63 -11.51 29.42 3.45
C ASP A 63 -10.51 28.94 2.39
N ALA A 64 -9.90 27.76 2.60
CA ALA A 64 -8.99 27.17 1.61
C ALA A 64 -9.73 26.79 0.33
N ALA A 65 -10.90 26.15 0.44
CA ALA A 65 -11.71 25.69 -0.68
C ALA A 65 -12.48 26.81 -1.39
N ARG A 66 -12.57 28.01 -0.78
CA ARG A 66 -13.31 29.14 -1.34
C ARG A 66 -12.81 29.47 -2.75
N ASP A 67 -13.71 29.39 -3.72
CA ASP A 67 -13.46 29.66 -5.14
C ASP A 67 -12.37 28.78 -5.80
N ALA A 68 -11.98 27.66 -5.15
CA ALA A 68 -11.00 26.76 -5.72
C ALA A 68 -11.53 26.10 -7.01
N ASP A 69 -10.73 26.13 -8.06
CA ASP A 69 -11.00 25.43 -9.32
C ASP A 69 -10.63 23.95 -9.18
N LEU A 70 -9.57 23.69 -8.42
CA LEU A 70 -9.02 22.37 -8.18
C LEU A 70 -8.79 22.17 -6.68
N VAL A 71 -9.30 21.05 -6.16
CA VAL A 71 -9.08 20.62 -4.78
C VAL A 71 -8.23 19.36 -4.78
N LEU A 72 -7.14 19.38 -4.07
CA LEU A 72 -6.23 18.24 -3.92
C LEU A 72 -6.42 17.62 -2.55
N LYS A 73 -6.69 16.31 -2.55
CA LYS A 73 -6.79 15.47 -1.34
C LYS A 73 -6.09 14.13 -1.56
N VAL A 74 -5.71 13.48 -0.47
CA VAL A 74 -5.24 12.09 -0.50
C VAL A 74 -6.42 11.15 -0.66
N ARG A 75 -7.45 11.34 0.17
CA ARG A 75 -8.67 10.54 0.17
C ARG A 75 -9.84 11.33 -0.41
N ARG A 76 -10.82 10.61 -0.95
CA ARG A 76 -12.11 11.18 -1.38
C ARG A 76 -12.66 12.14 -0.30
N PRO A 77 -13.23 13.30 -0.69
CA PRO A 77 -13.87 14.17 0.28
C PRO A 77 -15.02 13.48 1.00
N SER A 78 -15.22 13.87 2.26
CA SER A 78 -16.38 13.44 3.04
C SER A 78 -17.65 14.21 2.60
N ALA A 79 -18.83 13.72 3.01
CA ALA A 79 -20.08 14.40 2.70
C ALA A 79 -20.14 15.82 3.30
N GLU A 80 -19.48 16.04 4.44
CA GLU A 80 -19.42 17.36 5.10
C GLU A 80 -18.50 18.34 4.37
N GLU A 81 -17.55 17.87 3.60
CA GLU A 81 -16.65 18.72 2.82
C GLU A 81 -17.28 19.18 1.49
N LEU A 82 -18.19 18.39 0.91
CA LEU A 82 -18.78 18.70 -0.41
C LEU A 82 -19.44 20.07 -0.50
N PRO A 83 -20.19 20.57 0.52
CA PRO A 83 -20.76 21.91 0.50
C PRO A 83 -19.74 23.06 0.48
N LEU A 84 -18.48 22.79 0.83
CA LEU A 84 -17.41 23.78 0.82
C LEU A 84 -16.88 24.06 -0.60
N PHE A 85 -17.17 23.19 -1.55
CA PHE A 85 -16.64 23.26 -2.91
C PHE A 85 -17.63 24.02 -3.81
N LYS A 86 -17.09 24.88 -4.65
CA LYS A 86 -17.94 25.52 -5.66
C LYS A 86 -18.42 24.51 -6.69
N ARG A 87 -19.62 24.70 -7.22
CA ARG A 87 -20.09 23.90 -8.36
C ARG A 87 -19.12 24.04 -9.54
N GLY A 88 -18.81 22.92 -10.18
CA GLY A 88 -17.81 22.84 -11.26
C GLY A 88 -16.37 22.72 -10.78
N ALA A 89 -16.12 22.68 -9.47
CA ALA A 89 -14.79 22.36 -8.95
C ALA A 89 -14.36 20.93 -9.33
N THR A 90 -13.06 20.76 -9.52
CA THR A 90 -12.45 19.43 -9.75
C THR A 90 -11.76 18.97 -8.50
N VAL A 91 -11.99 17.74 -8.08
CA VAL A 91 -11.28 17.09 -6.99
C VAL A 91 -10.37 16.00 -7.55
N VAL A 92 -9.10 16.01 -7.17
CA VAL A 92 -8.13 14.96 -7.50
C VAL A 92 -7.73 14.25 -6.21
N ALA A 93 -8.06 12.96 -6.11
CA ALA A 93 -7.79 12.14 -4.92
C ALA A 93 -7.83 10.64 -5.26
N ILE A 94 -7.50 9.80 -4.30
CA ILE A 94 -7.88 8.39 -4.31
C ILE A 94 -9.37 8.34 -3.95
N MET A 95 -10.20 7.95 -4.89
CA MET A 95 -11.66 7.99 -4.77
C MET A 95 -12.26 6.72 -4.19
N ASP A 96 -11.55 5.58 -4.32
CA ASP A 96 -12.03 4.27 -3.91
C ASP A 96 -13.47 4.00 -4.39
N PRO A 97 -13.70 3.94 -5.71
CA PRO A 97 -15.04 4.00 -6.27
C PRO A 97 -15.87 2.75 -6.02
N TYR A 98 -15.24 1.59 -5.92
CA TYR A 98 -15.93 0.31 -5.81
C TYR A 98 -16.54 0.13 -4.41
N GLY A 99 -17.86 -0.06 -4.36
CA GLY A 99 -18.61 -0.18 -3.11
C GLY A 99 -18.85 1.17 -2.39
N ASN A 100 -18.58 2.28 -3.06
CA ASN A 100 -18.77 3.64 -2.55
C ASN A 100 -19.60 4.51 -3.49
N GLU A 101 -20.51 3.90 -4.25
CA GLU A 101 -21.33 4.55 -5.28
C GLU A 101 -22.15 5.70 -4.70
N ALA A 102 -22.65 5.57 -3.46
CA ALA A 102 -23.41 6.62 -2.79
C ALA A 102 -22.58 7.90 -2.58
N ALA A 103 -21.29 7.76 -2.23
CA ALA A 103 -20.40 8.90 -2.06
C ALA A 103 -20.08 9.58 -3.40
N LEU A 104 -19.95 8.81 -4.48
CA LEU A 104 -19.75 9.38 -5.83
C LEU A 104 -21.01 10.09 -6.33
N THR A 105 -22.18 9.55 -6.02
CA THR A 105 -23.47 10.19 -6.33
C THR A 105 -23.57 11.53 -5.61
N ALA A 106 -23.24 11.60 -4.31
CA ALA A 106 -23.22 12.84 -3.55
C ALA A 106 -22.26 13.89 -4.15
N MET A 107 -21.09 13.47 -4.65
CA MET A 107 -20.18 14.37 -5.36
C MET A 107 -20.81 14.92 -6.65
N ALA A 108 -21.49 14.06 -7.42
CA ALA A 108 -22.19 14.47 -8.64
C ALA A 108 -23.33 15.45 -8.36
N GLU A 109 -24.14 15.21 -7.32
CA GLU A 109 -25.21 16.09 -6.87
C GLU A 109 -24.66 17.47 -6.41
N ALA A 110 -23.52 17.48 -5.73
CA ALA A 110 -22.80 18.70 -5.37
C ALA A 110 -22.24 19.44 -6.62
N GLY A 111 -22.28 18.82 -7.79
CA GLY A 111 -21.74 19.37 -9.04
C GLY A 111 -20.22 19.42 -9.07
N VAL A 112 -19.56 18.46 -8.43
CA VAL A 112 -18.10 18.34 -8.35
C VAL A 112 -17.61 17.23 -9.29
N SER A 113 -16.56 17.51 -10.06
CA SER A 113 -15.91 16.52 -10.92
C SER A 113 -14.79 15.80 -10.14
N GLY A 114 -14.79 14.47 -10.16
CA GLY A 114 -13.77 13.65 -9.48
C GLY A 114 -12.78 13.02 -10.45
N PHE A 115 -11.48 13.17 -10.17
CA PHE A 115 -10.42 12.39 -10.82
C PHE A 115 -9.89 11.34 -9.83
N ALA A 116 -10.20 10.08 -10.10
CA ALA A 116 -9.75 8.94 -9.32
C ALA A 116 -8.31 8.57 -9.71
N MET A 117 -7.35 8.88 -8.86
CA MET A 117 -5.92 8.63 -9.14
C MET A 117 -5.60 7.15 -9.28
N GLU A 118 -6.34 6.27 -8.61
CA GLU A 118 -6.20 4.82 -8.73
C GLU A 118 -6.68 4.24 -10.06
N LEU A 119 -7.43 4.99 -10.84
CA LEU A 119 -7.88 4.62 -12.18
C LEU A 119 -6.97 5.16 -13.28
N MET A 120 -5.82 5.73 -12.93
CA MET A 120 -4.82 6.20 -13.89
C MET A 120 -4.42 5.05 -14.84
N PRO A 121 -4.46 5.25 -16.16
CA PRO A 121 -4.11 4.21 -17.13
C PRO A 121 -2.68 3.68 -16.92
N ARG A 122 -2.51 2.36 -16.96
CA ARG A 122 -1.19 1.71 -16.81
C ARG A 122 -0.43 1.68 -18.14
N ILE A 123 -0.11 2.86 -18.65
CA ILE A 123 0.68 3.07 -19.87
C ILE A 123 1.97 3.81 -19.52
N THR A 124 2.99 3.69 -20.36
CA THR A 124 4.33 4.25 -20.11
C THR A 124 4.30 5.74 -19.74
N ARG A 125 3.49 6.54 -20.42
CA ARG A 125 3.36 7.98 -20.14
C ARG A 125 2.74 8.28 -18.77
N ALA A 126 1.89 7.40 -18.25
CA ALA A 126 1.18 7.60 -16.99
C ALA A 126 1.92 7.00 -15.79
N GLN A 127 2.97 6.20 -15.98
CA GLN A 127 3.73 5.58 -14.88
C GLN A 127 4.23 6.59 -13.85
N VAL A 128 4.58 7.78 -14.29
CA VAL A 128 5.01 8.86 -13.38
C VAL A 128 3.89 9.41 -12.49
N MET A 129 2.64 9.08 -12.78
CA MET A 129 1.44 9.48 -12.04
C MET A 129 0.79 8.29 -11.31
N ASP A 130 1.40 7.10 -11.36
CA ASP A 130 0.87 5.88 -10.74
C ASP A 130 1.05 5.91 -9.22
N VAL A 131 0.04 6.46 -8.55
CA VAL A 131 0.00 6.55 -7.08
C VAL A 131 -0.11 5.17 -6.44
N LEU A 132 -0.74 4.18 -7.11
CA LEU A 132 -0.87 2.84 -6.56
C LEU A 132 0.49 2.17 -6.43
N SER A 133 1.30 2.22 -7.48
CA SER A 133 2.63 1.60 -7.46
C SER A 133 3.55 2.25 -6.44
N SER A 134 3.53 3.58 -6.30
CA SER A 134 4.37 4.22 -5.31
C SER A 134 3.98 3.90 -3.88
N GLN A 135 2.70 3.96 -3.59
CA GLN A 135 2.21 3.66 -2.26
C GLN A 135 2.39 2.16 -1.94
N ALA A 136 2.19 1.27 -2.93
CA ALA A 136 2.48 -0.15 -2.78
C ALA A 136 3.97 -0.42 -2.49
N ASN A 137 4.88 0.31 -3.15
CA ASN A 137 6.31 0.20 -2.87
C ASN A 137 6.63 0.56 -1.40
N LEU A 138 6.07 1.66 -0.90
CA LEU A 138 6.21 2.06 0.50
C LEU A 138 5.60 1.04 1.47
N ALA A 139 4.42 0.50 1.13
CA ALA A 139 3.76 -0.53 1.92
C ALA A 139 4.61 -1.80 2.01
N GLY A 140 5.23 -2.24 0.92
CA GLY A 140 6.12 -3.39 0.90
C GLY A 140 7.36 -3.22 1.79
N TYR A 141 7.97 -2.03 1.75
CA TYR A 141 9.06 -1.67 2.68
C TYR A 141 8.59 -1.72 4.14
N ARG A 142 7.49 -1.02 4.44
CA ARG A 142 6.98 -0.89 5.81
C ARG A 142 6.53 -2.24 6.39
N ALA A 143 5.94 -3.11 5.57
CA ALA A 143 5.54 -4.45 5.99
C ALA A 143 6.72 -5.27 6.53
N VAL A 144 7.90 -5.16 5.90
CA VAL A 144 9.10 -5.85 6.37
C VAL A 144 9.59 -5.24 7.68
N VAL A 145 9.56 -3.92 7.82
CA VAL A 145 9.98 -3.22 9.06
C VAL A 145 9.04 -3.59 10.21
N ASP A 146 7.73 -3.55 10.00
CA ASP A 146 6.74 -3.94 11.01
C ASP A 146 6.88 -5.42 11.36
N GLY A 147 7.06 -6.30 10.36
CA GLY A 147 7.30 -7.73 10.58
C GLY A 147 8.56 -8.01 11.38
N ALA A 148 9.65 -7.29 11.09
CA ALA A 148 10.91 -7.41 11.82
C ALA A 148 10.78 -6.91 13.27
N ALA A 149 10.04 -5.82 13.50
CA ALA A 149 9.80 -5.29 14.85
C ALA A 149 8.99 -6.26 15.71
N GLU A 150 7.97 -6.89 15.13
CA GLU A 150 7.13 -7.87 15.83
C GLU A 150 7.80 -9.24 16.02
N TYR A 151 8.75 -9.59 15.17
CA TYR A 151 9.43 -10.89 15.21
C TYR A 151 10.30 -11.08 16.47
N GLY A 152 10.88 -9.99 16.99
CA GLY A 152 11.64 -10.00 18.24
C GLY A 152 12.96 -10.78 18.17
N ARG A 153 13.41 -11.20 16.97
CA ARG A 153 14.70 -11.88 16.74
C ARG A 153 15.47 -11.16 15.63
N ALA A 154 16.74 -11.56 15.45
CA ALA A 154 17.57 -10.97 14.39
C ALA A 154 17.11 -11.38 13.00
N MET A 155 17.15 -10.43 12.06
CA MET A 155 16.91 -10.70 10.65
C MET A 155 18.10 -11.35 9.96
N PRO A 156 19.35 -10.84 10.12
CA PRO A 156 20.53 -11.43 9.50
C PRO A 156 21.07 -12.62 10.30
N MET A 157 21.82 -13.46 9.61
CA MET A 157 22.70 -14.41 10.29
C MET A 157 23.81 -13.64 11.02
N MET A 158 24.04 -14.00 12.27
CA MET A 158 25.14 -13.46 13.07
C MET A 158 25.96 -14.61 13.63
N MET A 159 27.28 -14.45 13.63
CA MET A 159 28.22 -15.44 14.10
C MET A 159 29.20 -14.83 15.09
N THR A 160 29.37 -15.46 16.22
CA THR A 160 30.37 -15.14 17.23
C THR A 160 31.08 -16.41 17.68
N ALA A 161 32.14 -16.25 18.47
CA ALA A 161 32.79 -17.42 19.10
C ALA A 161 31.84 -18.21 20.01
N ALA A 162 30.77 -17.60 20.54
CA ALA A 162 29.76 -18.22 21.38
C ALA A 162 28.69 -18.99 20.60
N GLY A 163 28.63 -18.85 19.27
CA GLY A 163 27.66 -19.56 18.43
C GLY A 163 27.12 -18.75 17.28
N THR A 164 26.16 -19.33 16.55
CA THR A 164 25.54 -18.77 15.36
C THR A 164 24.05 -18.54 15.59
N VAL A 165 23.57 -17.33 15.28
CA VAL A 165 22.15 -17.01 15.15
C VAL A 165 21.78 -17.15 13.68
N PRO A 166 20.85 -18.06 13.31
CA PRO A 166 20.46 -18.24 11.92
C PRO A 166 19.68 -17.03 11.41
N ALA A 167 19.79 -16.78 10.09
CA ALA A 167 18.99 -15.74 9.44
C ALA A 167 17.48 -16.05 9.50
N ALA A 168 16.66 -15.03 9.64
CA ALA A 168 15.21 -15.13 9.54
C ALA A 168 14.78 -15.63 8.17
N ARG A 169 13.77 -16.47 8.11
CA ARG A 169 13.13 -16.96 6.88
C ARG A 169 11.88 -16.14 6.60
N VAL A 170 11.90 -15.43 5.49
CA VAL A 170 10.79 -14.58 5.07
C VAL A 170 10.13 -15.17 3.82
N PHE A 171 8.82 -15.28 3.87
CA PHE A 171 8.01 -15.73 2.73
C PHE A 171 7.06 -14.62 2.28
N VAL A 172 7.15 -14.23 1.01
CA VAL A 172 6.31 -13.19 0.42
C VAL A 172 5.28 -13.85 -0.52
N MET A 173 4.01 -13.61 -0.25
CA MET A 173 2.88 -14.14 -1.03
C MET A 173 2.23 -13.01 -1.82
N GLY A 174 2.45 -13.02 -3.13
CA GLY A 174 2.11 -11.95 -4.08
C GLY A 174 3.34 -11.14 -4.46
N VAL A 175 3.68 -11.15 -5.76
CA VAL A 175 4.90 -10.53 -6.32
C VAL A 175 4.51 -9.36 -7.23
N SER A 176 3.66 -8.46 -6.70
CA SER A 176 3.41 -7.14 -7.28
C SER A 176 4.45 -6.13 -6.74
N VAL A 177 4.24 -4.85 -6.98
CA VAL A 177 5.16 -3.79 -6.52
C VAL A 177 5.45 -3.89 -5.03
N ALA A 178 4.42 -4.11 -4.20
CA ALA A 178 4.61 -4.28 -2.75
C ALA A 178 5.44 -5.53 -2.42
N GLY A 179 5.13 -6.66 -3.07
CA GLY A 179 5.86 -7.91 -2.85
C GLY A 179 7.32 -7.83 -3.29
N LEU A 180 7.60 -7.27 -4.46
CA LEU A 180 8.97 -7.06 -4.93
C LEU A 180 9.79 -6.18 -3.97
N GLN A 181 9.18 -5.09 -3.48
CA GLN A 181 9.84 -4.24 -2.50
C GLN A 181 10.03 -4.94 -1.15
N ALA A 182 9.06 -5.74 -0.71
CA ALA A 182 9.20 -6.55 0.50
C ALA A 182 10.37 -7.56 0.37
N ILE A 183 10.47 -8.24 -0.78
CA ILE A 183 11.61 -9.14 -1.07
C ILE A 183 12.92 -8.38 -0.99
N ALA A 184 13.04 -7.25 -1.69
CA ALA A 184 14.25 -6.44 -1.71
C ALA A 184 14.64 -5.95 -0.31
N THR A 185 13.67 -5.50 0.48
CA THR A 185 13.89 -4.99 1.84
C THR A 185 14.32 -6.10 2.79
N ALA A 186 13.61 -7.24 2.80
CA ALA A 186 13.95 -8.37 3.66
C ALA A 186 15.35 -8.94 3.34
N ARG A 187 15.71 -8.98 2.05
CA ARG A 187 17.06 -9.36 1.60
C ARG A 187 18.13 -8.41 2.13
N ARG A 188 17.88 -7.08 2.05
CA ARG A 188 18.81 -6.07 2.59
C ARG A 188 18.98 -6.18 4.11
N LEU A 189 17.95 -6.61 4.83
CA LEU A 189 18.03 -6.90 6.26
C LEU A 189 18.72 -8.24 6.57
N GLY A 190 19.17 -8.98 5.55
CA GLY A 190 19.92 -10.22 5.69
C GLY A 190 19.07 -11.49 5.88
N ALA A 191 17.78 -11.42 5.63
CA ALA A 191 16.89 -12.58 5.66
C ALA A 191 17.10 -13.53 4.47
N VAL A 192 16.77 -14.80 4.68
CA VAL A 192 16.59 -15.79 3.59
C VAL A 192 15.16 -15.66 3.09
N VAL A 193 15.01 -15.19 1.83
CA VAL A 193 13.70 -14.84 1.28
C VAL A 193 13.25 -15.85 0.22
N THR A 194 11.99 -16.26 0.35
CA THR A 194 11.24 -17.00 -0.66
C THR A 194 9.99 -16.21 -1.06
N ALA A 195 9.46 -16.45 -2.26
CA ALA A 195 8.23 -15.79 -2.69
C ALA A 195 7.39 -16.70 -3.59
N THR A 196 6.09 -16.43 -3.64
CA THR A 196 5.15 -17.10 -4.53
C THR A 196 4.22 -16.11 -5.20
N ASP A 197 3.86 -16.39 -6.43
CA ASP A 197 2.81 -15.70 -7.20
C ASP A 197 2.17 -16.70 -8.17
N VAL A 198 0.97 -16.41 -8.60
CA VAL A 198 0.26 -17.23 -9.59
C VAL A 198 0.71 -16.97 -11.04
N ARG A 199 1.49 -15.91 -11.28
CA ARG A 199 1.99 -15.50 -12.60
C ARG A 199 3.40 -16.01 -12.85
N PRO A 200 3.65 -16.80 -13.88
CA PRO A 200 4.99 -17.35 -14.21
C PRO A 200 6.08 -16.28 -14.41
N ALA A 201 5.72 -15.17 -15.07
CA ALA A 201 6.66 -14.08 -15.35
C ALA A 201 7.26 -13.44 -14.07
N THR A 202 6.64 -13.60 -12.92
CA THR A 202 7.17 -13.08 -11.66
C THR A 202 8.35 -13.88 -11.11
N LYS A 203 8.55 -15.10 -11.57
CA LYS A 203 9.67 -15.97 -11.16
C LYS A 203 11.02 -15.30 -11.39
N GLU A 204 11.26 -14.83 -12.62
CA GLU A 204 12.49 -14.13 -12.98
C GLU A 204 12.71 -12.88 -12.13
N GLN A 205 11.65 -12.13 -11.85
CA GLN A 205 11.71 -10.94 -11.00
C GLN A 205 12.12 -11.28 -9.56
N VAL A 206 11.60 -12.36 -8.99
CA VAL A 206 11.96 -12.85 -7.66
C VAL A 206 13.45 -13.28 -7.63
N GLU A 207 13.86 -14.05 -8.60
CA GLU A 207 15.23 -14.56 -8.70
C GLU A 207 16.26 -13.45 -8.93
N SER A 208 15.90 -12.42 -9.70
CA SER A 208 16.74 -11.23 -9.92
C SER A 208 16.99 -10.43 -8.64
N LEU A 209 16.07 -10.49 -7.69
CA LEU A 209 16.22 -9.89 -6.35
C LEU A 209 16.98 -10.81 -5.38
N GLY A 210 17.45 -11.99 -5.84
CA GLY A 210 18.17 -12.95 -5.02
C GLY A 210 17.31 -13.75 -4.06
N ALA A 211 15.99 -13.83 -4.28
CA ALA A 211 15.07 -14.69 -3.55
C ALA A 211 14.78 -15.98 -4.34
N LYS A 212 14.22 -16.99 -3.68
CA LYS A 212 13.81 -18.24 -4.33
C LYS A 212 12.31 -18.23 -4.58
N PHE A 213 11.91 -18.56 -5.82
CA PHE A 213 10.50 -18.73 -6.16
C PHE A 213 9.98 -20.10 -5.69
N VAL A 214 8.73 -20.14 -5.19
CA VAL A 214 8.07 -21.33 -4.66
C VAL A 214 6.70 -21.46 -5.32
N ALA A 215 6.57 -22.40 -6.25
CA ALA A 215 5.31 -22.73 -6.91
C ALA A 215 5.31 -24.19 -7.38
N VAL A 216 4.13 -24.73 -7.68
CA VAL A 216 4.00 -25.96 -8.48
C VAL A 216 4.26 -25.55 -9.93
N GLU A 217 5.39 -25.97 -10.48
CA GLU A 217 5.80 -25.60 -11.84
C GLU A 217 5.41 -26.72 -12.83
N ASP A 218 4.13 -26.89 -13.07
CA ASP A 218 3.61 -27.78 -14.10
C ASP A 218 3.27 -27.03 -15.41
N ASP A 219 2.71 -27.73 -16.39
CA ASP A 219 2.37 -27.12 -17.67
C ASP A 219 1.20 -26.14 -17.58
N GLU A 220 0.31 -26.31 -16.60
CA GLU A 220 -0.77 -25.37 -16.32
C GLU A 220 -0.20 -24.04 -15.78
N PHE A 221 0.77 -24.10 -14.89
CA PHE A 221 1.45 -22.90 -14.39
C PHE A 221 2.14 -22.13 -15.50
N LYS A 222 2.83 -22.80 -16.42
CA LYS A 222 3.52 -22.12 -17.55
C LYS A 222 2.57 -21.35 -18.46
N GLN A 223 1.27 -21.74 -18.49
CA GLN A 223 0.23 -21.14 -19.31
C GLN A 223 -0.69 -20.21 -18.50
N ALA A 224 -0.35 -19.92 -17.24
CA ALA A 224 -1.21 -19.20 -16.29
C ALA A 224 -1.30 -17.68 -16.52
N GLU A 225 -0.60 -17.13 -17.51
CA GLU A 225 -0.59 -15.71 -17.79
C GLU A 225 -1.48 -15.37 -18.99
N THR A 226 -2.32 -14.34 -18.82
CA THR A 226 -3.12 -13.79 -19.92
C THR A 226 -2.30 -12.77 -20.71
N ALA A 227 -2.70 -12.47 -21.94
CA ALA A 227 -2.07 -11.44 -22.79
C ALA A 227 -2.04 -10.04 -22.14
N GLY A 228 -2.86 -9.80 -21.11
CA GLY A 228 -2.88 -8.56 -20.33
C GLY A 228 -2.00 -8.58 -19.06
N GLY A 229 -1.19 -9.64 -18.84
CA GLY A 229 -0.32 -9.76 -17.65
C GLY A 229 -1.07 -10.08 -16.35
N TYR A 230 -2.33 -10.52 -16.43
CA TYR A 230 -3.11 -10.98 -15.28
C TYR A 230 -3.04 -12.50 -15.17
N ALA A 231 -3.20 -13.00 -13.93
CA ALA A 231 -3.30 -14.44 -13.70
C ALA A 231 -4.58 -15.00 -14.32
N LYS A 232 -4.45 -16.14 -14.99
CA LYS A 232 -5.59 -16.95 -15.40
C LYS A 232 -6.15 -17.70 -14.19
N GLU A 233 -7.44 -17.98 -14.19
CA GLU A 233 -8.02 -18.86 -13.17
C GLU A 233 -7.47 -20.27 -13.35
N MET A 234 -6.86 -20.79 -12.29
CA MET A 234 -6.22 -22.11 -12.27
C MET A 234 -7.22 -23.21 -11.94
N SER A 235 -6.97 -24.41 -12.43
CA SER A 235 -7.82 -25.58 -12.11
C SER A 235 -7.86 -25.87 -10.61
N ALA A 236 -8.93 -26.49 -10.15
CA ALA A 236 -9.08 -26.90 -8.74
C ALA A 236 -7.97 -27.87 -8.31
N GLU A 237 -7.47 -28.69 -9.24
CA GLU A 237 -6.35 -29.60 -8.97
C GLU A 237 -5.05 -28.85 -8.75
N TYR A 238 -4.73 -27.88 -9.59
CA TYR A 238 -3.56 -27.01 -9.41
C TYR A 238 -3.64 -26.24 -8.09
N GLN A 239 -4.80 -25.62 -7.82
CA GLN A 239 -5.00 -24.86 -6.57
C GLN A 239 -4.78 -25.74 -5.34
N LYS A 240 -5.21 -27.00 -5.36
CA LYS A 240 -4.99 -27.95 -4.27
C LYS A 240 -3.50 -28.27 -4.11
N LYS A 241 -2.77 -28.58 -5.19
CA LYS A 241 -1.33 -28.86 -5.16
C LYS A 241 -0.55 -27.63 -4.63
N GLN A 242 -0.91 -26.45 -5.10
CA GLN A 242 -0.28 -25.19 -4.66
C GLN A 242 -0.56 -24.92 -3.17
N ALA A 243 -1.79 -25.17 -2.69
CA ALA A 243 -2.14 -25.02 -1.29
C ALA A 243 -1.34 -25.97 -0.38
N GLU A 244 -1.16 -27.23 -0.78
CA GLU A 244 -0.34 -28.21 -0.04
C GLU A 244 1.14 -27.78 -0.01
N LEU A 245 1.69 -27.33 -1.14
CA LEU A 245 3.06 -26.83 -1.21
C LEU A 245 3.23 -25.63 -0.25
N VAL A 246 2.33 -24.66 -0.30
CA VAL A 246 2.34 -23.46 0.54
C VAL A 246 2.20 -23.84 2.01
N LYS A 247 1.31 -24.77 2.37
CA LYS A 247 1.12 -25.27 3.73
C LYS A 247 2.41 -25.86 4.30
N GLY A 248 3.08 -26.72 3.53
CA GLY A 248 4.35 -27.31 3.96
C GLY A 248 5.51 -26.31 4.05
N HIS A 249 5.43 -25.24 3.27
CA HIS A 249 6.46 -24.19 3.22
C HIS A 249 6.29 -23.19 4.38
N ILE A 250 5.05 -22.70 4.60
CA ILE A 250 4.74 -21.65 5.59
C ILE A 250 5.09 -22.08 7.03
N ALA A 251 4.91 -23.35 7.36
CA ALA A 251 5.25 -23.91 8.66
C ALA A 251 6.72 -23.74 9.07
N LYS A 252 7.60 -23.50 8.10
CA LYS A 252 9.04 -23.35 8.29
C LYS A 252 9.49 -21.89 8.30
N GLN A 253 8.58 -20.96 8.05
CA GLN A 253 8.89 -19.54 7.95
C GLN A 253 8.82 -18.83 9.30
N ASP A 254 9.56 -17.77 9.41
CA ASP A 254 9.59 -16.92 10.61
C ASP A 254 8.72 -15.67 10.39
N ILE A 255 8.73 -15.11 9.18
CA ILE A 255 7.88 -13.97 8.79
C ILE A 255 7.22 -14.29 7.46
N VAL A 256 5.91 -14.02 7.36
CA VAL A 256 5.14 -14.14 6.13
C VAL A 256 4.51 -12.78 5.82
N ILE A 257 4.63 -12.32 4.57
CA ILE A 257 4.04 -11.06 4.12
C ILE A 257 3.09 -11.36 2.96
N THR A 258 1.82 -11.01 3.10
CA THR A 258 0.81 -11.21 2.08
C THR A 258 0.42 -9.88 1.44
N THR A 259 0.36 -9.85 0.10
CA THR A 259 0.14 -8.62 -0.67
C THR A 259 -0.91 -8.75 -1.76
N ALA A 260 -1.67 -9.85 -1.79
CA ALA A 260 -2.60 -10.12 -2.89
C ALA A 260 -3.88 -9.27 -2.76
N LEU A 261 -4.09 -8.41 -3.72
CA LEU A 261 -5.29 -7.57 -3.85
C LEU A 261 -5.85 -7.67 -5.26
N ILE A 262 -7.18 -7.70 -5.34
CA ILE A 262 -7.93 -7.66 -6.60
C ILE A 262 -8.78 -6.38 -6.58
N PRO A 263 -8.58 -5.45 -7.51
CA PRO A 263 -9.36 -4.21 -7.54
C PRO A 263 -10.87 -4.49 -7.58
N GLY A 264 -11.64 -3.80 -6.74
CA GLY A 264 -13.09 -3.92 -6.67
C GLY A 264 -13.64 -5.24 -6.11
N ARG A 265 -12.79 -6.11 -5.57
CA ARG A 265 -13.20 -7.39 -4.97
C ARG A 265 -12.57 -7.58 -3.59
N PRO A 266 -13.17 -8.41 -2.73
CA PRO A 266 -12.52 -8.84 -1.50
C PRO A 266 -11.18 -9.52 -1.78
N ALA A 267 -10.22 -9.34 -0.88
CA ALA A 267 -8.91 -9.98 -0.98
C ALA A 267 -9.03 -11.52 -0.93
N PRO A 268 -8.28 -12.26 -1.75
CA PRO A 268 -8.28 -13.71 -1.71
C PRO A 268 -7.70 -14.21 -0.39
N LYS A 269 -8.27 -15.28 0.17
CA LYS A 269 -7.71 -15.95 1.34
C LYS A 269 -6.54 -16.85 0.93
N LEU A 270 -5.33 -16.46 1.31
CA LEU A 270 -4.10 -17.17 0.98
C LEU A 270 -3.60 -18.06 2.13
N VAL A 271 -3.86 -17.64 3.36
CA VAL A 271 -3.39 -18.33 4.57
C VAL A 271 -4.59 -18.71 5.42
N SER A 272 -4.86 -20.01 5.53
CA SER A 272 -5.94 -20.56 6.34
C SER A 272 -5.59 -20.59 7.83
N GLU A 273 -6.59 -20.80 8.70
CA GLU A 273 -6.39 -20.97 10.14
C GLU A 273 -5.43 -22.15 10.44
N GLU A 274 -5.56 -23.25 9.67
CA GLU A 274 -4.68 -24.41 9.80
C GLU A 274 -3.23 -24.07 9.46
N MET A 275 -3.00 -23.25 8.42
CA MET A 275 -1.65 -22.78 8.07
C MET A 275 -1.08 -21.89 9.17
N VAL A 276 -1.86 -20.95 9.70
CA VAL A 276 -1.46 -20.13 10.86
C VAL A 276 -1.09 -21.01 12.06
N ALA A 277 -1.93 -21.99 12.37
CA ALA A 277 -1.69 -22.91 13.49
C ALA A 277 -0.46 -23.81 13.29
N SER A 278 -0.01 -24.04 12.05
CA SER A 278 1.19 -24.84 11.73
C SER A 278 2.49 -24.07 11.93
N MET A 279 2.44 -22.75 12.02
CA MET A 279 3.63 -21.91 12.18
C MET A 279 4.24 -22.03 13.58
N LYS A 280 5.51 -21.69 13.68
CA LYS A 280 6.24 -21.72 14.97
C LYS A 280 5.76 -20.59 15.89
N PRO A 281 5.73 -20.80 17.21
CA PRO A 281 5.52 -19.72 18.17
C PRO A 281 6.53 -18.59 17.96
N GLY A 282 6.05 -17.35 18.00
CA GLY A 282 6.84 -16.15 17.72
C GLY A 282 7.01 -15.81 16.24
N SER A 283 6.44 -16.62 15.32
CA SER A 283 6.35 -16.22 13.90
C SER A 283 5.36 -15.07 13.70
N VAL A 284 5.56 -14.31 12.62
CA VAL A 284 4.78 -13.12 12.30
C VAL A 284 4.17 -13.23 10.91
N LEU A 285 2.90 -12.92 10.77
CA LEU A 285 2.22 -12.71 9.49
C LEU A 285 1.89 -11.21 9.35
N VAL A 286 2.24 -10.60 8.24
CA VAL A 286 1.87 -9.21 7.92
C VAL A 286 0.91 -9.22 6.74
N ASP A 287 -0.32 -8.78 6.98
CA ASP A 287 -1.38 -8.78 5.97
C ASP A 287 -1.62 -7.38 5.41
N LEU A 288 -1.08 -7.10 4.21
CA LEU A 288 -1.29 -5.82 3.52
C LEU A 288 -2.67 -5.68 2.87
N ALA A 289 -3.47 -6.74 2.87
CA ALA A 289 -4.80 -6.75 2.27
C ALA A 289 -5.92 -6.64 3.31
N VAL A 290 -5.60 -6.42 4.58
CA VAL A 290 -6.55 -6.47 5.70
C VAL A 290 -7.74 -5.53 5.53
N GLU A 291 -7.54 -4.34 4.93
CA GLU A 291 -8.60 -3.36 4.65
C GLU A 291 -9.63 -3.86 3.62
N ARG A 292 -9.30 -4.91 2.88
CA ARG A 292 -10.16 -5.56 1.87
C ARG A 292 -10.58 -6.97 2.26
N GLY A 293 -10.65 -7.24 3.54
CA GLY A 293 -11.02 -8.55 4.09
C GLY A 293 -9.85 -9.47 4.40
N GLY A 294 -8.64 -9.10 4.00
CA GLY A 294 -7.38 -9.77 4.35
C GLY A 294 -7.09 -11.09 3.64
N ASN A 295 -5.82 -11.37 3.45
CA ASN A 295 -5.32 -12.63 2.90
C ASN A 295 -5.13 -13.69 3.99
N VAL A 296 -5.04 -13.32 5.27
CA VAL A 296 -4.73 -14.19 6.40
C VAL A 296 -5.98 -14.42 7.23
N ALA A 297 -6.28 -15.67 7.56
CA ALA A 297 -7.33 -15.99 8.51
C ALA A 297 -6.99 -15.44 9.90
N GLY A 298 -7.98 -14.81 10.56
CA GLY A 298 -7.79 -14.19 11.88
C GLY A 298 -7.17 -12.79 11.85
N ALA A 299 -6.78 -12.25 10.69
CA ALA A 299 -6.33 -10.87 10.58
C ALA A 299 -7.46 -9.88 10.95
N LYS A 300 -7.12 -8.83 11.69
CA LYS A 300 -8.05 -7.75 12.08
C LYS A 300 -7.46 -6.41 11.68
N ALA A 301 -8.26 -5.61 10.96
CA ALA A 301 -7.85 -4.28 10.54
C ALA A 301 -7.52 -3.38 11.74
N GLY A 302 -6.38 -2.71 11.67
CA GLY A 302 -5.89 -1.80 12.72
C GLY A 302 -5.28 -2.49 13.94
N ALA A 303 -5.13 -3.82 13.96
CA ALA A 303 -4.66 -4.55 15.14
C ALA A 303 -3.52 -5.52 14.86
N VAL A 304 -2.75 -5.81 15.91
CA VAL A 304 -1.85 -6.96 15.96
C VAL A 304 -2.51 -8.01 16.85
N VAL A 305 -2.83 -9.16 16.27
CA VAL A 305 -3.49 -10.28 16.95
C VAL A 305 -2.43 -11.35 17.27
N THR A 306 -2.36 -11.78 18.51
CA THR A 306 -1.53 -12.95 18.88
C THR A 306 -2.44 -14.15 19.06
N THR A 307 -2.17 -15.23 18.34
CA THR A 307 -2.91 -16.48 18.46
C THR A 307 -2.53 -17.21 19.75
N GLU A 308 -3.35 -18.19 20.18
CA GLU A 308 -3.07 -19.04 21.35
C GLU A 308 -1.71 -19.75 21.26
N ARG A 309 -1.24 -20.01 20.03
CA ARG A 309 0.08 -20.62 19.80
C ARG A 309 1.23 -19.63 19.72
N GLY A 310 0.96 -18.33 19.99
CA GLY A 310 2.00 -17.30 19.99
C GLY A 310 2.41 -16.83 18.59
N VAL A 311 1.63 -17.08 17.54
CA VAL A 311 1.83 -16.51 16.21
C VAL A 311 1.17 -15.14 16.16
N LYS A 312 1.89 -14.12 15.71
CA LYS A 312 1.38 -12.75 15.58
C LYS A 312 0.87 -12.49 14.18
N ILE A 313 -0.31 -11.85 14.07
CA ILE A 313 -0.90 -11.43 12.82
C ILE A 313 -1.02 -9.90 12.84
N VAL A 314 -0.24 -9.24 12.02
CA VAL A 314 -0.16 -7.78 11.89
C VAL A 314 -1.13 -7.32 10.80
N GLY A 315 -2.19 -6.64 11.20
CA GLY A 315 -3.23 -6.11 10.32
C GLY A 315 -3.26 -4.59 10.30
N HIS A 316 -2.12 -3.93 10.20
CA HIS A 316 -2.08 -2.47 10.13
C HIS A 316 -2.80 -1.96 8.89
N THR A 317 -3.60 -0.90 9.08
CA THR A 317 -4.27 -0.15 8.01
C THR A 317 -3.40 1.00 7.55
N ASN A 318 -3.67 1.49 6.33
CA ASN A 318 -2.95 2.62 5.74
C ASN A 318 -1.42 2.51 5.89
N VAL A 319 -0.88 1.32 5.59
CA VAL A 319 0.54 1.00 5.82
C VAL A 319 1.51 2.02 5.19
N PRO A 320 1.28 2.56 3.97
CA PRO A 320 2.15 3.62 3.42
C PRO A 320 2.12 4.90 4.26
N GLY A 321 0.96 5.24 4.84
CA GLY A 321 0.80 6.41 5.70
C GLY A 321 1.57 6.31 7.03
N ARG A 322 2.03 5.12 7.41
CA ARG A 322 2.87 4.91 8.60
C ARG A 322 4.35 5.30 8.39
N LEU A 323 4.66 5.84 7.23
CA LEU A 323 5.97 6.43 6.91
C LEU A 323 5.81 7.94 6.82
N GLU A 324 6.64 8.69 7.52
CA GLU A 324 6.66 10.16 7.49
C GLU A 324 7.29 10.67 6.18
N ILE A 325 6.69 10.34 5.06
CA ILE A 325 7.19 10.76 3.74
C ILE A 325 6.43 11.98 3.21
N GLY A 326 5.37 12.42 3.92
CA GLY A 326 4.62 13.63 3.58
C GLY A 326 3.96 13.66 2.21
N ARG A 327 3.81 12.50 1.50
CA ARG A 327 3.38 12.49 0.10
C ARG A 327 2.39 11.42 -0.22
N ALA A 328 1.28 11.82 -0.81
CA ALA A 328 0.38 10.93 -1.50
C ALA A 328 0.83 10.66 -2.93
N SER A 329 1.65 11.52 -3.53
CA SER A 329 2.13 11.32 -4.90
C SER A 329 3.55 10.78 -4.95
N CYS A 330 3.80 9.94 -5.93
CA CYS A 330 5.07 9.30 -6.24
C CYS A 330 6.20 10.21 -6.64
N ARG A 331 6.00 11.46 -6.77
CA ARG A 331 6.96 12.36 -7.32
C ARG A 331 7.86 12.97 -6.27
N GLU A 332 8.69 12.12 -5.65
CA GLU A 332 10.07 12.48 -5.46
C GLU A 332 10.92 11.76 -6.49
N ARG A 333 10.72 12.08 -7.74
CA ARG A 333 11.88 12.16 -8.61
C ARG A 333 12.21 13.62 -8.74
N VAL A 334 13.26 13.93 -8.12
CA VAL A 334 14.20 14.96 -8.47
C VAL A 334 14.29 15.10 -9.98
#